data_a210bbe2db8eb82742c2189f019ad765
#
_entry.id   a210bbe2db8eb82742c2189f019ad765
#
_cell.length_a   1.000
_cell.length_b   1.000
_cell.length_c   1.000
_cell.angle_alpha   90.00
_cell.angle_beta   90.00
_cell.angle_gamma   90.00
#
_symmetry.space_group_name_H-M   'P 1'
#
loop_
_entity.id
_entity.type
_entity.pdbx_description
1 polymer ?
#
loop_
_entity_poly.entity_id
_entity_poly.type
_entity_poly.pdbx_seq_one_letter_code
_entity_poly.pdbx_strand_id
1 'polypeptide(L)'
;MYLKNIRKEVMLTLKKNIDQFVYKFLIPAEKIWQPTDFLPNSQKDSFITEVEEIRTLSKDLDDDFWVVLVGDTITEEALPTYEFWLLDIDGIHNNPDNGWAKWVRTWTA
;
A
#
# COMPACT_ATOMS: atom_id res chain seq x y z
N MET A 1 25.26 -0.12 -20.64
CA MET A 1 26.03 -1.08 -19.83
C MET A 1 26.60 -0.44 -18.55
N TYR A 2 27.25 0.70 -18.60
CA TYR A 2 27.86 1.41 -17.45
C TYR A 2 26.84 1.81 -16.36
N LEU A 3 25.73 2.45 -16.73
CA LEU A 3 24.68 2.89 -15.78
C LEU A 3 24.02 1.72 -15.04
N LYS A 4 23.84 0.58 -15.71
CA LYS A 4 23.28 -0.63 -15.09
C LYS A 4 24.19 -1.18 -13.99
N ASN A 5 25.49 -1.12 -14.18
CA ASN A 5 26.47 -1.56 -13.19
C ASN A 5 26.47 -0.63 -11.96
N ILE A 6 26.40 0.69 -12.17
CA ILE A 6 26.34 1.66 -11.07
C ILE A 6 25.07 1.46 -10.23
N ARG A 7 23.91 1.30 -10.86
CA ARG A 7 22.64 1.04 -10.15
C ARG A 7 22.75 -0.21 -9.29
N LYS A 8 23.27 -1.29 -9.84
CA LYS A 8 23.47 -2.55 -9.11
C LYS A 8 24.40 -2.37 -7.92
N GLU A 9 25.51 -1.65 -8.08
CA GLU A 9 26.46 -1.36 -7.00
C GLU A 9 25.79 -0.54 -5.88
N VAL A 10 25.04 0.49 -6.22
CA VAL A 10 24.28 1.31 -5.26
C VAL A 10 23.28 0.43 -4.49
N MET A 11 22.51 -0.39 -5.17
CA MET A 11 21.53 -1.26 -4.54
C MET A 11 22.16 -2.30 -3.61
N LEU A 12 23.32 -2.87 -4.00
CA LEU A 12 24.07 -3.79 -3.14
C LEU A 12 24.63 -3.08 -1.90
N THR A 13 25.08 -1.85 -2.04
CA THR A 13 25.58 -1.03 -0.92
C THR A 13 24.47 -0.71 0.07
N LEU A 14 23.27 -0.38 -0.42
CA LEU A 14 22.12 -0.05 0.41
C LEU A 14 21.48 -1.28 1.05
N LYS A 15 21.66 -2.48 0.49
CA LYS A 15 20.97 -3.70 0.92
C LYS A 15 21.10 -3.98 2.42
N LYS A 16 22.30 -3.83 2.97
CA LYS A 16 22.54 -4.09 4.41
C LYS A 16 21.70 -3.17 5.30
N ASN A 17 21.57 -1.91 4.89
CA ASN A 17 20.81 -0.92 5.65
C ASN A 17 19.30 -1.15 5.50
N ILE A 18 18.82 -1.49 4.30
CA ILE A 18 17.39 -1.72 4.08
C ILE A 18 16.87 -2.92 4.86
N ASP A 19 17.64 -4.00 4.98
CA ASP A 19 17.23 -5.17 5.75
C ASP A 19 17.04 -4.81 7.24
N GLN A 20 17.90 -3.95 7.79
CA GLN A 20 17.75 -3.44 9.16
C GLN A 20 16.53 -2.53 9.31
N PHE A 21 16.27 -1.65 8.34
CA PHE A 21 15.10 -0.76 8.36
C PHE A 21 13.80 -1.53 8.21
N VAL A 22 13.76 -2.50 7.32
CA VAL A 22 12.60 -3.39 7.16
C VAL A 22 12.31 -4.12 8.46
N TYR A 23 13.31 -4.70 9.10
CA TYR A 23 13.12 -5.36 10.40
C TYR A 23 12.60 -4.41 11.48
N LYS A 24 13.09 -3.18 11.52
CA LYS A 24 12.77 -2.20 12.57
C LYS A 24 11.44 -1.47 12.35
N PHE A 25 11.09 -1.17 11.11
CA PHE A 25 10.03 -0.21 10.80
C PHE A 25 8.87 -0.80 9.99
N LEU A 26 9.06 -1.95 9.34
CA LEU A 26 7.98 -2.57 8.59
C LEU A 26 6.97 -3.17 9.56
N ILE A 27 5.77 -2.61 9.55
CA ILE A 27 4.65 -3.15 10.33
C ILE A 27 3.96 -4.22 9.48
N PRO A 28 3.77 -5.45 9.97
CA PRO A 28 3.00 -6.48 9.27
C PRO A 28 1.59 -6.01 8.93
N ALA A 29 1.09 -6.37 7.75
CA ALA A 29 -0.21 -5.92 7.25
C ALA A 29 -1.36 -6.21 8.23
N GLU A 30 -1.31 -7.34 8.93
CA GLU A 30 -2.28 -7.73 9.94
C GLU A 30 -2.27 -6.87 11.23
N LYS A 31 -1.29 -5.99 11.38
CA LYS A 31 -1.18 -5.04 12.49
C LYS A 31 -1.48 -3.60 12.11
N ILE A 32 -1.71 -3.35 10.83
CA ILE A 32 -2.12 -2.05 10.30
C ILE A 32 -3.64 -2.04 10.21
N TRP A 33 -4.25 -0.89 10.49
CA TRP A 33 -5.68 -0.71 10.27
C TRP A 33 -6.04 -1.03 8.81
N GLN A 34 -7.19 -1.62 8.62
CA GLN A 34 -7.74 -1.92 7.31
C GLN A 34 -8.98 -1.05 7.06
N PRO A 35 -9.31 -0.71 5.82
CA PRO A 35 -10.53 0.03 5.51
C PRO A 35 -11.79 -0.62 6.09
N THR A 36 -11.82 -1.95 6.16
CA THR A 36 -12.91 -2.72 6.75
C THR A 36 -13.10 -2.48 8.26
N ASP A 37 -12.08 -1.99 8.96
CA ASP A 37 -12.18 -1.67 10.39
C ASP A 37 -13.11 -0.47 10.64
N PHE A 38 -13.31 0.36 9.62
CA PHE A 38 -14.16 1.56 9.66
C PHE A 38 -15.51 1.37 9.01
N LEU A 39 -15.75 0.20 8.42
CA LEU A 39 -17.04 -0.11 7.79
C LEU A 39 -17.98 -0.84 8.75
N PRO A 40 -19.28 -0.61 8.64
CA PRO A 40 -20.27 -1.37 9.38
C PRO A 40 -20.12 -2.87 9.16
N ASN A 41 -20.13 -3.64 10.23
CA ASN A 41 -20.02 -5.10 10.15
C ASN A 41 -21.38 -5.71 9.83
N SER A 42 -21.54 -6.31 8.64
CA SER A 42 -22.77 -6.93 8.16
C SER A 42 -23.30 -8.08 9.02
N GLN A 43 -22.49 -8.60 9.95
CA GLN A 43 -22.89 -9.66 10.87
C GLN A 43 -23.51 -9.14 12.18
N LYS A 44 -23.51 -7.82 12.39
CA LYS A 44 -24.09 -7.19 13.59
C LYS A 44 -25.52 -6.76 13.35
N ASP A 45 -26.36 -6.85 14.39
CA ASP A 45 -27.74 -6.35 14.36
C ASP A 45 -27.80 -4.83 14.09
N SER A 46 -26.76 -4.09 14.50
CA SER A 46 -26.63 -2.64 14.26
C SER A 46 -26.26 -2.25 12.83
N PHE A 47 -26.00 -3.20 11.94
CA PHE A 47 -25.46 -2.93 10.59
C PHE A 47 -26.25 -1.88 9.82
N ILE A 48 -27.57 -2.04 9.76
CA ILE A 48 -28.45 -1.11 9.01
C ILE A 48 -28.40 0.30 9.61
N THR A 49 -28.44 0.41 10.94
CA THR A 49 -28.36 1.69 11.63
C THR A 49 -27.04 2.38 11.37
N GLU A 50 -25.92 1.66 11.48
CA GLU A 50 -24.58 2.20 11.20
C GLU A 50 -24.44 2.66 9.73
N VAL A 51 -25.02 1.93 8.78
CA VAL A 51 -25.07 2.34 7.37
C VAL A 51 -25.88 3.62 7.17
N GLU A 52 -27.02 3.75 7.83
CA GLU A 52 -27.87 4.96 7.76
C GLU A 52 -27.17 6.18 8.37
N GLU A 53 -26.45 6.00 9.46
CA GLU A 53 -25.62 7.05 10.07
C GLU A 53 -24.55 7.55 9.12
N ILE A 54 -23.77 6.65 8.49
CA ILE A 54 -22.75 7.01 7.51
C ILE A 54 -23.37 7.74 6.32
N ARG A 55 -24.50 7.25 5.79
CA ARG A 55 -25.20 7.90 4.69
C ARG A 55 -25.69 9.30 5.07
N THR A 56 -26.10 9.48 6.30
CA THR A 56 -26.56 10.79 6.81
C THR A 56 -25.39 11.76 6.92
N LEU A 57 -24.26 11.31 7.48
CA LEU A 57 -23.05 12.12 7.59
C LEU A 57 -22.46 12.49 6.23
N SER A 58 -22.60 11.63 5.22
CA SER A 58 -22.05 11.88 3.89
C SER A 58 -22.88 12.79 3.00
N LYS A 59 -24.13 13.11 3.39
CA LYS A 59 -25.03 13.96 2.57
C LYS A 59 -24.53 15.39 2.39
N ASP A 60 -23.78 15.88 3.33
CA ASP A 60 -23.26 17.26 3.34
C ASP A 60 -21.87 17.38 2.73
N LEU A 61 -21.35 16.30 2.14
CA LEU A 61 -20.09 16.35 1.41
C LEU A 61 -20.29 17.01 0.04
N ASP A 62 -19.49 18.01 -0.25
CA ASP A 62 -19.47 18.70 -1.54
C ASP A 62 -19.12 17.74 -2.67
N ASP A 63 -19.64 18.01 -3.88
CA ASP A 63 -19.36 17.20 -5.08
C ASP A 63 -17.87 17.11 -5.38
N ASP A 64 -17.10 18.14 -5.07
CA ASP A 64 -15.64 18.18 -5.24
C ASP A 64 -14.94 17.08 -4.45
N PHE A 65 -15.43 16.75 -3.24
CA PHE A 65 -14.91 15.63 -2.45
C PHE A 65 -15.13 14.29 -3.16
N TRP A 66 -16.31 14.09 -3.73
CA TRP A 66 -16.63 12.86 -4.46
C TRP A 66 -15.75 12.71 -5.71
N VAL A 67 -15.50 13.79 -6.43
CA VAL A 67 -14.61 13.78 -7.61
C VAL A 67 -13.20 13.37 -7.22
N VAL A 68 -12.66 13.93 -6.11
CA VAL A 68 -11.32 13.60 -5.62
C VAL A 68 -11.25 12.14 -5.16
N LEU A 69 -12.21 11.68 -4.34
CA LEU A 69 -12.23 10.31 -3.81
C LEU A 69 -12.34 9.26 -4.92
N VAL A 70 -13.18 9.51 -5.94
CA VAL A 70 -13.28 8.62 -7.11
C VAL A 70 -11.97 8.63 -7.89
N GLY A 71 -11.36 9.80 -8.08
CA GLY A 71 -10.06 9.93 -8.74
C GLY A 71 -8.96 9.14 -8.03
N ASP A 72 -8.89 9.25 -6.70
CA ASP A 72 -7.95 8.49 -5.86
C ASP A 72 -8.19 6.97 -6.00
N THR A 73 -9.43 6.53 -5.92
CA THR A 73 -9.77 5.10 -6.07
C THR A 73 -9.29 4.54 -7.40
N ILE A 74 -9.51 5.28 -8.50
CA ILE A 74 -9.03 4.87 -9.83
C ILE A 74 -7.50 4.80 -9.88
N THR A 75 -6.82 5.74 -9.23
CA THR A 75 -5.35 5.77 -9.17
C THR A 75 -4.82 4.59 -8.36
N GLU A 76 -5.44 4.30 -7.22
CA GLU A 76 -5.04 3.20 -6.34
C GLU A 76 -5.29 1.81 -6.95
N GLU A 77 -6.24 1.65 -7.85
CA GLU A 77 -6.40 0.41 -8.63
C GLU A 77 -5.15 0.02 -9.44
N ALA A 78 -4.23 0.96 -9.67
CA ALA A 78 -2.97 0.72 -10.36
C ALA A 78 -1.87 0.13 -9.45
N LEU A 79 -2.08 -0.05 -8.14
CA LEU A 79 -1.08 -0.58 -7.19
C LEU A 79 -0.40 -1.88 -7.64
N PRO A 80 -1.10 -2.90 -8.18
CA PRO A 80 -0.45 -4.11 -8.69
C PRO A 80 0.55 -3.82 -9.82
N THR A 81 0.29 -2.81 -10.64
CA THR A 81 1.21 -2.36 -11.70
C THR A 81 2.45 -1.68 -11.10
N TYR A 82 2.27 -0.87 -10.07
CA TYR A 82 3.39 -0.24 -9.35
C TYR A 82 4.26 -1.27 -8.65
N GLU A 83 3.66 -2.26 -8.01
CA GLU A 83 4.38 -3.38 -7.42
C GLU A 83 5.26 -4.07 -8.45
N PHE A 84 4.69 -4.43 -9.60
CA PHE A 84 5.43 -5.07 -10.69
C PHE A 84 6.64 -4.24 -11.14
N TRP A 85 6.46 -2.95 -11.35
CA TRP A 85 7.55 -2.08 -11.78
C TRP A 85 8.63 -1.89 -10.72
N LEU A 86 8.24 -1.73 -9.46
CA LEU A 86 9.19 -1.58 -8.35
C LEU A 86 9.99 -2.86 -8.13
N LEU A 87 9.37 -4.03 -8.28
CA LEU A 87 10.04 -5.32 -8.16
C LEU A 87 10.98 -5.64 -9.33
N ASP A 88 10.80 -5.00 -10.49
CA ASP A 88 11.67 -5.15 -11.67
C ASP A 88 12.92 -4.25 -11.64
N ILE A 89 13.06 -3.37 -10.65
CA ILE A 89 14.22 -2.50 -10.51
C ILE A 89 15.49 -3.33 -10.33
N ASP A 90 16.58 -2.91 -11.02
CA ASP A 90 17.90 -3.51 -10.91
C ASP A 90 18.35 -3.63 -9.43
N GLY A 91 18.61 -4.85 -8.99
CA GLY A 91 19.04 -5.15 -7.62
C GLY A 91 17.92 -5.54 -6.65
N ILE A 92 16.66 -5.39 -7.05
CA ILE A 92 15.49 -5.92 -6.32
C ILE A 92 15.10 -7.28 -6.89
N HIS A 93 14.79 -7.34 -8.19
CA HIS A 93 14.52 -8.54 -9.00
C HIS A 93 13.55 -9.55 -8.35
N ASN A 94 12.52 -9.07 -7.69
CA ASN A 94 11.49 -9.91 -7.08
C ASN A 94 12.04 -11.02 -6.15
N ASN A 95 13.23 -10.83 -5.60
CA ASN A 95 13.83 -11.79 -4.68
C ASN A 95 13.15 -11.69 -3.30
N PRO A 96 12.51 -12.74 -2.77
CA PRO A 96 11.84 -12.72 -1.48
C PRO A 96 12.76 -12.41 -0.29
N ASP A 97 14.05 -12.72 -0.41
CA ASP A 97 15.05 -12.46 0.63
C ASP A 97 15.61 -11.03 0.58
N ASN A 98 15.16 -10.23 -0.38
CA ASN A 98 15.58 -8.83 -0.53
C ASN A 98 14.64 -7.92 0.28
N GLY A 99 15.20 -7.12 1.19
CA GLY A 99 14.43 -6.21 2.04
C GLY A 99 13.58 -5.20 1.25
N TRP A 100 14.05 -4.73 0.09
CA TRP A 100 13.26 -3.88 -0.81
C TRP A 100 12.03 -4.61 -1.34
N ALA A 101 12.20 -5.84 -1.83
CA ALA A 101 11.09 -6.63 -2.35
C ALA A 101 10.08 -6.96 -1.24
N LYS A 102 10.57 -7.27 -0.04
CA LYS A 102 9.71 -7.49 1.12
C LYS A 102 8.91 -6.25 1.48
N TRP A 103 9.56 -5.08 1.51
CA TRP A 103 8.89 -3.82 1.79
C TRP A 103 7.81 -3.51 0.75
N VAL A 104 8.14 -3.59 -0.54
CA VAL A 104 7.19 -3.31 -1.64
C VAL A 104 5.95 -4.18 -1.50
N ARG A 105 6.11 -5.50 -1.36
CA ARG A 105 4.96 -6.42 -1.24
C ARG A 105 4.10 -6.18 -0.01
N THR A 106 4.71 -5.81 1.11
CA THR A 106 3.93 -5.52 2.33
C THR A 106 3.22 -4.18 2.23
N TRP A 107 3.81 -3.21 1.52
CA TRP A 107 3.21 -1.90 1.29
C TRP A 107 2.03 -1.97 0.33
N THR A 108 2.05 -2.87 -0.66
CA THR A 108 0.99 -3.02 -1.67
C THR A 108 -0.10 -4.04 -1.28
N ALA A 109 0.10 -4.79 -0.19
CA ALA A 109 -0.88 -5.76 0.31
C ALA A 109 -2.04 -5.08 1.03
#